data_c54e6d2631a092e4ee941646c1469763
#
_entry.id   c54e6d2631a092e4ee941646c1469763
#
_cell.length_a   1.000
_cell.length_b   1.000
_cell.length_c   1.000
_cell.angle_alpha   90.00
_cell.angle_beta   90.00
_cell.angle_gamma   90.00
#
_symmetry.space_group_name_H-M   'P 1'
#
loop_
_entity.id
_entity.type
_entity.pdbx_description
1 polymer ?
#
loop_
_entity_poly.entity_id
_entity_poly.type
_entity_poly.pdbx_seq_one_letter_code
_entity_poly.pdbx_strand_id
1 'polypeptide(L)'
;MGEEVVLVTYDQARFKIDADVRRCWARIGTTPTVYKNGSKKAVNVGGAYASTGWFHAYRMKRQVKEEVLWNIKLLHMKFPRMLLLLDKATWNKNKMVMNYLERNDVSYLFFPTGASDLNPVEECWRQTRDNVTANTSHNSEDLLYDRLTDYWKTQPFKHHVLNYLSP
;
A
#
# COMPACT_ATOMS: atom_id res chain seq x y z
N MET A 1 14.78 -29.70 2.21
CA MET A 1 13.85 -28.81 2.89
C MET A 1 13.14 -27.99 1.83
N GLY A 2 11.81 -28.10 1.74
CA GLY A 2 11.04 -27.31 0.77
C GLY A 2 11.14 -25.82 1.13
N GLU A 3 11.49 -24.96 0.17
CA GLU A 3 11.48 -23.51 0.36
C GLU A 3 10.05 -23.07 0.73
N GLU A 4 9.94 -22.27 1.77
CA GLU A 4 8.67 -21.77 2.30
C GLU A 4 8.00 -20.85 1.28
N VAL A 5 6.68 -21.02 1.06
CA VAL A 5 5.90 -20.13 0.21
C VAL A 5 5.63 -18.84 0.98
N VAL A 6 6.04 -17.71 0.42
CA VAL A 6 5.81 -16.39 1.02
C VAL A 6 4.43 -15.88 0.62
N LEU A 7 3.60 -15.58 1.59
CA LEU A 7 2.33 -14.89 1.36
C LEU A 7 2.60 -13.40 1.14
N VAL A 8 2.17 -12.86 0.01
CA VAL A 8 2.35 -11.44 -0.36
C VAL A 8 1.01 -10.82 -0.66
N THR A 9 0.64 -9.79 0.06
CA THR A 9 -0.55 -8.98 -0.24
C THR A 9 -0.13 -7.72 -0.98
N TYR A 10 -0.91 -7.30 -1.96
CA TYR A 10 -0.64 -6.12 -2.79
C TYR A 10 -1.87 -5.24 -2.88
N ASP A 11 -1.64 -3.94 -2.83
CA ASP A 11 -2.69 -2.93 -2.97
C ASP A 11 -2.13 -1.60 -3.46
N GLN A 12 -3.00 -0.70 -3.90
CA GLN A 12 -2.63 0.64 -4.34
C GLN A 12 -3.23 1.70 -3.44
N ALA A 13 -2.46 2.75 -3.20
CA ALA A 13 -2.91 3.89 -2.43
C ALA A 13 -2.61 5.21 -3.13
N ARG A 14 -3.38 6.22 -2.76
CA ARG A 14 -3.17 7.60 -3.15
C ARG A 14 -3.03 8.47 -1.92
N PHE A 15 -1.91 9.20 -1.83
CA PHE A 15 -1.61 10.14 -0.76
C PHE A 15 -1.68 11.57 -1.31
N LYS A 16 -2.60 12.38 -0.79
CA LYS A 16 -2.72 13.77 -1.20
C LYS A 16 -1.61 14.62 -0.60
N ILE A 17 -1.17 15.65 -1.32
CA ILE A 17 -0.24 16.64 -0.75
C ILE A 17 -0.95 17.64 0.17
N ASP A 18 -2.26 17.78 0.05
CA ASP A 18 -3.06 18.55 1.01
C ASP A 18 -3.33 17.75 2.29
N ALA A 19 -3.46 18.42 3.41
CA ALA A 19 -3.64 17.77 4.71
C ALA A 19 -4.91 16.92 4.77
N ASP A 20 -4.77 15.68 5.23
CA ASP A 20 -5.88 14.84 5.68
C ASP A 20 -6.30 15.32 7.07
N VAL A 21 -7.40 16.08 7.16
CA VAL A 21 -7.88 16.59 8.45
C VAL A 21 -8.42 15.45 9.30
N ARG A 22 -7.81 15.25 10.45
CA ARG A 22 -8.17 14.20 11.41
C ARG A 22 -8.27 14.74 12.82
N ARG A 23 -9.07 14.09 13.65
CA ARG A 23 -9.13 14.39 15.09
C ARG A 23 -7.75 14.19 15.71
N CYS A 24 -7.34 15.13 16.54
CA CYS A 24 -6.11 15.06 17.31
C CYS A 24 -6.37 15.49 18.76
N TRP A 25 -5.50 15.05 19.65
CA TRP A 25 -5.51 15.52 21.03
C TRP A 25 -4.99 16.96 21.07
N ALA A 26 -5.68 17.81 21.84
CA ALA A 26 -5.29 19.18 22.06
C ALA A 26 -5.46 19.56 23.54
N ARG A 27 -4.79 20.60 23.97
CA ARG A 27 -4.97 21.15 25.31
C ARG A 27 -6.42 21.63 25.48
N ILE A 28 -7.02 21.37 26.64
CA ILE A 28 -8.37 21.85 26.97
C ILE A 28 -8.42 23.37 26.78
N GLY A 29 -9.46 23.87 26.10
CA GLY A 29 -9.64 25.29 25.78
C GLY A 29 -8.86 25.79 24.56
N THR A 30 -8.18 24.90 23.80
CA THR A 30 -7.53 25.24 22.54
C THR A 30 -8.22 24.59 21.35
N THR A 31 -8.23 25.27 20.20
CA THR A 31 -8.70 24.71 18.92
C THR A 31 -7.51 24.51 18.01
N PRO A 32 -7.12 23.27 17.70
CA PRO A 32 -6.04 23.01 16.76
C PRO A 32 -6.37 23.55 15.38
N THR A 33 -5.42 24.23 14.75
CA THR A 33 -5.54 24.72 13.39
C THR A 33 -4.73 23.86 12.43
N VAL A 34 -5.35 23.39 11.35
CA VAL A 34 -4.69 22.64 10.29
C VAL A 34 -4.56 23.54 9.07
N TYR A 35 -3.33 23.73 8.62
CA TYR A 35 -3.07 24.45 7.38
C TYR A 35 -3.33 23.53 6.18
N LYS A 36 -4.17 23.99 5.27
CA LYS A 36 -4.48 23.32 4.00
C LYS A 36 -3.97 24.16 2.84
N ASN A 37 -3.35 23.51 1.85
CA ASN A 37 -2.88 24.16 0.64
C ASN A 37 -3.90 24.10 -0.52
N GLY A 38 -5.01 23.37 -0.36
CA GLY A 38 -6.07 23.22 -1.34
C GLY A 38 -5.69 22.43 -2.60
N SER A 39 -4.53 21.81 -2.62
CA SER A 39 -4.03 21.10 -3.79
C SER A 39 -4.77 19.78 -4.02
N LYS A 40 -5.07 19.50 -5.30
CA LYS A 40 -5.62 18.20 -5.74
C LYS A 40 -4.54 17.19 -6.12
N LYS A 41 -3.26 17.59 -6.11
CA LYS A 41 -2.12 16.72 -6.43
C LYS A 41 -1.96 15.62 -5.39
N ALA A 42 -1.40 14.50 -5.82
CA ALA A 42 -1.21 13.34 -4.96
C ALA A 42 -0.10 12.42 -5.49
N VAL A 43 0.49 11.65 -4.59
CA VAL A 43 1.39 10.55 -4.89
C VAL A 43 0.60 9.26 -4.96
N ASN A 44 0.70 8.55 -6.07
CA ASN A 44 0.16 7.20 -6.22
C ASN A 44 1.25 6.18 -5.93
N VAL A 45 0.91 5.12 -5.22
CA VAL A 45 1.83 4.03 -4.87
C VAL A 45 1.15 2.69 -5.02
N GLY A 46 1.93 1.67 -5.41
CA GLY A 46 1.55 0.27 -5.26
C GLY A 46 2.42 -0.34 -4.18
N GLY A 47 1.82 -0.87 -3.15
CA GLY A 47 2.53 -1.43 -2.02
C GLY A 47 2.25 -2.90 -1.78
N ALA A 48 3.22 -3.59 -1.23
CA ALA A 48 3.13 -4.99 -0.87
C ALA A 48 3.61 -5.22 0.56
N TYR A 49 2.90 -6.12 1.24
CA TYR A 49 3.24 -6.57 2.58
C TYR A 49 3.31 -8.11 2.60
N ALA A 50 4.44 -8.64 3.04
CA ALA A 50 4.69 -10.07 3.03
C ALA A 50 4.59 -10.70 4.42
N SER A 51 4.30 -12.00 4.48
CA SER A 51 4.28 -12.79 5.73
C SER A 51 5.61 -12.78 6.50
N THR A 52 6.69 -12.42 5.84
CA THR A 52 8.01 -12.20 6.46
C THR A 52 8.13 -10.87 7.22
N GLY A 53 7.09 -10.03 7.22
CA GLY A 53 7.14 -8.65 7.74
C GLY A 53 7.75 -7.64 6.77
N TRP A 54 8.15 -8.08 5.57
CA TRP A 54 8.69 -7.17 4.56
C TRP A 54 7.58 -6.31 3.96
N PHE A 55 7.83 -5.00 3.90
CA PHE A 55 6.96 -4.02 3.24
C PHE A 55 7.76 -3.21 2.23
N HIS A 56 7.16 -2.94 1.10
CA HIS A 56 7.70 -1.98 0.12
C HIS A 56 6.56 -1.34 -0.67
N ALA A 57 6.72 -0.07 -1.01
CA ALA A 57 5.80 0.64 -1.88
C ALA A 57 6.54 1.29 -3.05
N TYR A 58 6.03 1.06 -4.24
CA TYR A 58 6.55 1.56 -5.51
C TYR A 58 5.78 2.81 -5.91
N ARG A 59 6.49 3.89 -6.26
CA ARG A 59 5.84 5.07 -6.83
C ARG A 59 5.26 4.74 -8.19
N MET A 60 4.01 5.13 -8.41
CA MET A 60 3.29 4.96 -9.65
C MET A 60 2.97 6.32 -10.25
N LYS A 61 3.18 6.49 -11.57
CA LYS A 61 2.73 7.70 -12.27
C LYS A 61 1.21 7.73 -12.32
N ARG A 62 0.59 6.58 -12.55
CA ARG A 62 -0.87 6.38 -12.62
C ARG A 62 -1.22 5.02 -12.03
N GLN A 63 -2.45 4.89 -11.54
CA GLN A 63 -3.00 3.59 -11.15
C GLN A 63 -3.54 2.88 -12.39
N VAL A 64 -2.66 2.32 -13.19
CA VAL A 64 -2.98 1.62 -14.44
C VAL A 64 -2.37 0.22 -14.46
N LYS A 65 -2.93 -0.65 -15.28
CA LYS A 65 -2.55 -2.08 -15.37
C LYS A 65 -1.06 -2.31 -15.69
N GLU A 66 -0.45 -1.43 -16.47
CA GLU A 66 0.97 -1.53 -16.85
C GLU A 66 1.88 -1.35 -15.64
N GLU A 67 1.58 -0.40 -14.78
CA GLU A 67 2.34 -0.15 -13.54
C GLU A 67 2.07 -1.23 -12.49
N VAL A 68 0.85 -1.73 -12.41
CA VAL A 68 0.51 -2.90 -11.58
C VAL A 68 1.32 -4.12 -12.02
N LEU A 69 1.36 -4.41 -13.32
CA LEU A 69 2.15 -5.51 -13.85
C LEU A 69 3.64 -5.36 -13.52
N TRP A 70 4.16 -4.13 -13.65
CA TRP A 70 5.55 -3.84 -13.29
C TRP A 70 5.84 -4.15 -11.82
N ASN A 71 4.97 -3.68 -10.92
CA ASN A 71 5.10 -3.94 -9.49
C ASN A 71 5.04 -5.46 -9.18
N ILE A 72 4.12 -6.17 -9.81
CA ILE A 72 3.99 -7.64 -9.63
C ILE A 72 5.24 -8.36 -10.12
N LYS A 73 5.84 -7.93 -11.24
CA LYS A 73 7.12 -8.49 -11.72
C LYS A 73 8.24 -8.29 -10.70
N LEU A 74 8.35 -7.10 -10.11
CA LEU A 74 9.35 -6.84 -9.07
C LEU A 74 9.13 -7.70 -7.82
N LEU A 75 7.86 -7.90 -7.42
CA LEU A 75 7.52 -8.80 -6.32
C LEU A 75 7.88 -10.24 -6.63
N HIS A 76 7.59 -10.72 -7.85
CA HIS A 76 7.93 -12.07 -8.28
C HIS A 76 9.45 -12.30 -8.34
N MET A 77 10.22 -11.30 -8.77
CA MET A 77 11.68 -11.36 -8.72
C MET A 77 12.21 -11.45 -7.28
N LYS A 78 11.55 -10.76 -6.33
CA LYS A 78 11.92 -10.80 -4.91
C LYS A 78 11.50 -12.08 -4.22
N PHE A 79 10.32 -12.59 -4.54
CA PHE A 79 9.70 -13.77 -3.95
C PHE A 79 9.30 -14.76 -5.06
N PRO A 80 10.24 -15.54 -5.60
CA PRO A 80 9.95 -16.47 -6.71
C PRO A 80 8.87 -17.51 -6.38
N ARG A 81 8.72 -17.85 -5.09
CA ARG A 81 7.68 -18.74 -4.59
C ARG A 81 6.74 -17.98 -3.68
N MET A 82 5.85 -17.18 -4.27
CA MET A 82 4.85 -16.45 -3.52
C MET A 82 3.43 -16.92 -3.80
N LEU A 83 2.56 -16.76 -2.81
CA LEU A 83 1.12 -16.70 -2.99
C LEU A 83 0.70 -15.24 -2.95
N LEU A 84 0.27 -14.70 -4.09
CA LEU A 84 -0.09 -13.30 -4.23
C LEU A 84 -1.59 -13.07 -3.95
N LEU A 85 -1.90 -12.20 -2.99
CA LEU A 85 -3.27 -11.80 -2.68
C LEU A 85 -3.56 -10.41 -3.26
N LEU A 86 -4.64 -10.31 -4.02
CA LEU A 86 -5.05 -9.11 -4.75
C LEU A 86 -6.51 -8.77 -4.43
N ASP A 87 -6.85 -7.49 -4.47
CA ASP A 87 -8.25 -7.10 -4.56
C ASP A 87 -8.79 -7.31 -5.98
N LYS A 88 -10.14 -7.20 -6.13
CA LYS A 88 -10.82 -7.39 -7.41
C LYS A 88 -10.86 -6.13 -8.28
N ALA A 89 -9.97 -5.17 -8.09
CA ALA A 89 -9.90 -3.98 -8.94
C ALA A 89 -9.67 -4.34 -10.41
N THR A 90 -10.19 -3.52 -11.31
CA THR A 90 -10.19 -3.80 -12.78
C THR A 90 -8.77 -3.97 -13.33
N TRP A 91 -7.83 -3.18 -12.83
CA TRP A 91 -6.42 -3.24 -13.24
C TRP A 91 -5.70 -4.49 -12.73
N ASN A 92 -6.12 -5.05 -11.57
CA ASN A 92 -5.55 -6.30 -11.04
C ASN A 92 -6.07 -7.51 -11.83
N LYS A 93 -7.32 -7.47 -12.31
CA LYS A 93 -7.94 -8.53 -13.13
C LYS A 93 -7.69 -8.38 -14.63
N ASN A 94 -6.87 -7.45 -15.04
CA ASN A 94 -6.62 -7.24 -16.46
C ASN A 94 -5.92 -8.44 -17.07
N LYS A 95 -6.26 -8.77 -18.32
CA LYS A 95 -5.67 -9.89 -19.08
C LYS A 95 -4.14 -9.87 -19.09
N MET A 96 -3.53 -8.68 -19.12
CA MET A 96 -2.08 -8.54 -19.12
C MET A 96 -1.46 -9.03 -17.80
N VAL A 97 -2.06 -8.68 -16.67
CA VAL A 97 -1.64 -9.13 -15.34
C VAL A 97 -1.89 -10.63 -15.18
N MET A 98 -3.11 -11.08 -15.53
CA MET A 98 -3.49 -12.49 -15.41
C MET A 98 -2.61 -13.39 -16.27
N ASN A 99 -2.37 -13.03 -17.52
CA ASN A 99 -1.50 -13.78 -18.42
C ASN A 99 -0.05 -13.87 -17.88
N TYR A 100 0.44 -12.83 -17.22
CA TYR A 100 1.75 -12.89 -16.59
C TYR A 100 1.79 -13.89 -15.44
N LEU A 101 0.81 -13.83 -14.54
CA LEU A 101 0.72 -14.74 -13.39
C LEU A 101 0.63 -16.20 -13.84
N GLU A 102 -0.23 -16.49 -14.81
CA GLU A 102 -0.44 -17.85 -15.36
C GLU A 102 0.81 -18.38 -16.08
N ARG A 103 1.43 -17.56 -16.96
CA ARG A 103 2.62 -17.98 -17.74
C ARG A 103 3.87 -18.21 -16.89
N ASN A 104 3.92 -17.65 -15.69
CA ASN A 104 5.06 -17.76 -14.79
C ASN A 104 4.73 -18.61 -13.54
N ASP A 105 3.61 -19.36 -13.57
CA ASP A 105 3.16 -20.24 -12.48
C ASP A 105 3.09 -19.53 -11.11
N VAL A 106 2.76 -18.22 -11.10
CA VAL A 106 2.58 -17.45 -9.87
C VAL A 106 1.22 -17.78 -9.28
N SER A 107 1.20 -18.37 -8.10
CA SER A 107 -0.04 -18.62 -7.35
C SER A 107 -0.66 -17.32 -6.88
N TYR A 108 -1.96 -17.15 -7.09
CA TYR A 108 -2.68 -15.96 -6.66
C TYR A 108 -4.10 -16.25 -6.19
N LEU A 109 -4.62 -15.38 -5.32
CA LEU A 109 -6.02 -15.38 -4.87
C LEU A 109 -6.55 -13.95 -4.84
N PHE A 110 -7.86 -13.82 -5.05
CA PHE A 110 -8.54 -12.54 -4.88
C PHE A 110 -9.27 -12.48 -3.55
N PHE A 111 -9.15 -11.36 -2.85
CA PHE A 111 -10.00 -11.09 -1.70
C PHE A 111 -11.49 -11.11 -2.10
N PRO A 112 -12.39 -11.50 -1.18
CA PRO A 112 -13.83 -11.36 -1.41
C PRO A 112 -14.21 -9.92 -1.74
N THR A 113 -15.27 -9.73 -2.50
CA THR A 113 -15.78 -8.39 -2.83
C THR A 113 -16.20 -7.66 -1.54
N GLY A 114 -15.72 -6.43 -1.35
CA GLY A 114 -16.04 -5.62 -0.17
C GLY A 114 -15.22 -5.98 1.09
N ALA A 115 -14.26 -6.88 1.01
CA ALA A 115 -13.43 -7.32 2.12
C ALA A 115 -12.05 -6.63 2.14
N SER A 116 -12.02 -5.31 1.98
CA SER A 116 -10.79 -4.52 2.08
C SER A 116 -10.15 -4.59 3.47
N ASP A 117 -10.96 -4.78 4.50
CA ASP A 117 -10.52 -4.98 5.87
C ASP A 117 -9.69 -6.27 6.09
N LEU A 118 -9.82 -7.24 5.20
CA LEU A 118 -8.97 -8.44 5.19
C LEU A 118 -7.60 -8.20 4.54
N ASN A 119 -7.38 -7.04 3.89
CA ASN A 119 -6.11 -6.74 3.25
C ASN A 119 -5.13 -6.06 4.23
N PRO A 120 -4.07 -6.76 4.71
CA PRO A 120 -3.13 -6.18 5.68
C PRO A 120 -2.37 -4.96 5.17
N VAL A 121 -2.29 -4.73 3.86
CA VAL A 121 -1.69 -3.51 3.28
C VAL A 121 -2.52 -2.28 3.61
N GLU A 122 -3.84 -2.40 3.76
CA GLU A 122 -4.71 -1.28 4.18
C GLU A 122 -4.32 -0.74 5.56
N GLU A 123 -3.91 -1.61 6.47
CA GLU A 123 -3.39 -1.19 7.78
C GLU A 123 -2.06 -0.44 7.63
N CYS A 124 -1.20 -0.85 6.70
CA CYS A 124 0.01 -0.09 6.36
C CYS A 124 -0.33 1.32 5.86
N TRP A 125 -1.36 1.43 5.01
CA TRP A 125 -1.82 2.73 4.52
C TRP A 125 -2.43 3.59 5.62
N ARG A 126 -3.21 2.99 6.53
CA ARG A 126 -3.79 3.70 7.67
C ARG A 126 -2.69 4.30 8.55
N GLN A 127 -1.73 3.48 8.97
CA GLN A 127 -0.59 3.94 9.78
C GLN A 127 0.23 5.01 9.06
N THR A 128 0.46 4.84 7.77
CA THR A 128 1.18 5.84 6.96
C THR A 128 0.44 7.17 6.93
N ARG A 129 -0.88 7.16 6.71
CA ARG A 129 -1.70 8.38 6.75
C ARG A 129 -1.66 9.05 8.12
N ASP A 130 -1.78 8.30 9.19
CA ASP A 130 -1.77 8.82 10.56
C ASP A 130 -0.44 9.50 10.92
N ASN A 131 0.67 9.03 10.37
CA ASN A 131 2.01 9.52 10.73
C ASN A 131 2.59 10.52 9.72
N VAL A 132 2.15 10.54 8.46
CA VAL A 132 2.75 11.37 7.42
C VAL A 132 1.82 12.45 6.89
N THR A 133 0.53 12.14 6.64
CA THR A 133 -0.40 13.08 5.99
C THR A 133 -1.47 13.64 6.92
N ALA A 134 -1.67 13.05 8.10
CA ALA A 134 -2.66 13.53 9.05
C ALA A 134 -2.32 14.95 9.51
N ASN A 135 -3.25 15.88 9.28
CA ASN A 135 -3.14 17.29 9.66
C ASN A 135 -1.89 18.02 9.10
N THR A 136 -1.25 17.47 8.08
CA THR A 136 0.00 17.99 7.50
C THR A 136 -0.12 18.15 5.99
N SER A 137 0.10 19.36 5.48
CA SER A 137 0.23 19.65 4.05
C SER A 137 1.69 19.58 3.61
N HIS A 138 1.91 19.16 2.38
CA HIS A 138 3.23 19.06 1.74
C HIS A 138 3.31 20.01 0.53
N ASN A 139 4.50 20.57 0.28
CA ASN A 139 4.68 21.56 -0.77
C ASN A 139 4.73 20.98 -2.19
N SER A 140 5.10 19.70 -2.31
CA SER A 140 5.17 19.00 -3.59
C SER A 140 4.94 17.49 -3.45
N GLU A 141 4.67 16.84 -4.59
CA GLU A 141 4.56 15.38 -4.66
C GLU A 141 5.88 14.69 -4.33
N ASP A 142 7.01 15.27 -4.75
CA ASP A 142 8.33 14.70 -4.49
C ASP A 142 8.66 14.76 -2.99
N LEU A 143 8.43 15.91 -2.35
CA LEU A 143 8.63 16.06 -0.91
C LEU A 143 7.73 15.11 -0.10
N LEU A 144 6.48 14.93 -0.51
CA LEU A 144 5.60 13.94 0.11
C LEU A 144 6.15 12.53 -0.08
N TYR A 145 6.59 12.18 -1.30
CA TYR A 145 7.13 10.84 -1.56
C TYR A 145 8.39 10.54 -0.74
N ASP A 146 9.28 11.51 -0.58
CA ASP A 146 10.45 11.40 0.28
C ASP A 146 10.04 11.13 1.74
N ARG A 147 9.06 11.87 2.26
CA ARG A 147 8.53 11.65 3.62
C ARG A 147 7.88 10.28 3.80
N LEU A 148 7.11 9.83 2.81
CA LEU A 148 6.54 8.48 2.81
C LEU A 148 7.64 7.42 2.84
N THR A 149 8.65 7.57 1.99
CA THR A 149 9.77 6.62 1.88
C THR A 149 10.59 6.57 3.18
N ASP A 150 10.88 7.71 3.79
CA ASP A 150 11.58 7.78 5.06
C ASP A 150 10.79 7.10 6.18
N TYR A 151 9.47 7.32 6.24
CA TYR A 151 8.61 6.65 7.20
C TYR A 151 8.65 5.12 7.02
N TRP A 152 8.49 4.62 5.81
CA TRP A 152 8.50 3.18 5.53
C TRP A 152 9.84 2.50 5.78
N LYS A 153 10.96 3.24 5.67
CA LYS A 153 12.30 2.72 5.98
C LYS A 153 12.59 2.67 7.49
N THR A 154 12.06 3.63 8.24
CA THR A 154 12.41 3.84 9.65
C THR A 154 11.39 3.25 10.63
N GLN A 155 10.16 3.01 10.18
CA GLN A 155 9.06 2.54 11.02
C GLN A 155 8.50 1.21 10.47
N PRO A 156 9.02 0.07 10.93
CA PRO A 156 8.50 -1.22 10.51
C PRO A 156 7.05 -1.40 11.01
N PHE A 157 6.21 -1.96 10.16
CA PHE A 157 4.84 -2.32 10.54
C PHE A 157 4.87 -3.52 11.49
N LYS A 158 4.11 -3.43 12.60
CA LYS A 158 4.12 -4.44 13.67
C LYS A 158 3.02 -5.50 13.53
N HIS A 159 1.99 -5.24 12.70
CA HIS A 159 0.93 -6.22 12.48
C HIS A 159 1.44 -7.36 11.59
N HIS A 160 0.85 -8.54 11.74
CA HIS A 160 1.24 -9.71 10.94
C HIS A 160 0.18 -10.01 9.90
N VAL A 161 0.61 -10.33 8.66
CA VAL A 161 -0.30 -10.64 7.54
C VAL A 161 -1.29 -11.73 7.91
N LEU A 162 -0.83 -12.79 8.58
CA LEU A 162 -1.68 -13.94 8.93
C LEU A 162 -2.78 -13.60 9.94
N ASN A 163 -2.66 -12.53 10.73
CA ASN A 163 -3.69 -12.12 11.68
C ASN A 163 -4.99 -11.65 10.98
N TYR A 164 -4.90 -11.28 9.71
CA TYR A 164 -6.03 -10.86 8.88
C TYR A 164 -6.69 -12.01 8.13
N LEU A 165 -6.03 -13.15 8.07
CA LEU A 165 -6.45 -14.33 7.30
C LEU A 165 -6.90 -15.49 8.21
N SER A 166 -6.76 -15.34 9.53
CA SER A 166 -7.28 -16.29 10.52
C SER A 166 -8.72 -15.91 10.87
N PRO A 167 -9.65 -16.87 10.91
CA PRO A 167 -11.02 -16.64 11.37
C PRO A 167 -11.09 -16.26 12.84
#